data_75cddab2c973e76bbd7427f42342c94a
#
_entry.id   75cddab2c973e76bbd7427f42342c94a
#
_cell.length_a   1.000
_cell.length_b   1.000
_cell.length_c   1.000
_cell.angle_alpha   90.00
_cell.angle_beta   90.00
_cell.angle_gamma   90.00
#
_symmetry.space_group_name_H-M   'P 1'
#
loop_
_entity.id
_entity.type
_entity.pdbx_description
1 polymer ?
#
loop_
_entity_poly.entity_id
_entity_poly.type
_entity_poly.pdbx_seq_one_letter_code
_entity_poly.pdbx_strand_id
1 'polypeptide(L)'
;MKIIIGLLFALPVLCEPSVEYRLSFPNAVHHEVEVEARFEGVSQPLLEVLMSRSSPGRYALHEFAKNVYRFRASDAKGQPLEVTRPNPYDWNVAVTAVKAGGTVVLHYTVFGDHADGTYAGIDETHAHLNLPATLVWAHGFENAPVTLSFEIPAGSGWRVATQLKPEANGKWSAPNLEWLMDSPVELSAHFLARWPVEGQQFRMMVHTHGTAEGAKALAKKAQAVVLEAEGVFGGLPKFDNGSYTFLIDYLPWVFGDGMEHRDSTSISGSADLKDSGNQALSTVSHEFFHAWNVRRIRPRTLEPFDFERANMSGELWFAEGFTSYYGPLMLERAGFQTIDDLAREMGGMANRVVNTPGRELFSVVEMSDQAPFVDAARSIDATNFRNTFISYYTYGAALAFGLDLSIREQFPGKSLDDWMRAMWRHHPDIQKPYTLADLQSSLGEATGSREFADSVFKRYIYGREMLDYAGLVKAAGLELRKAHPGKAWVGAMRLESAGEGVKLGDVSLMGSPLYNAGLEMGDEITQCDGKAVKKADDFQTCIGKHAVGEQLSVEYISRGGAKKATLTVAEDPAIEIVTFEKAGRPVGEAEKSFRAAWLSSKAIRSNSKEPDVD
;
A
#
# COMPACT_ATOMS: atom_id res chain seq x y z
N MET A 1 -17.78 -16.44 75.95
CA MET A 1 -16.79 -16.69 74.90
C MET A 1 -17.56 -16.92 73.61
N LYS A 2 -17.68 -15.85 72.74
CA LYS A 2 -18.40 -15.94 71.47
C LYS A 2 -17.37 -16.26 70.37
N ILE A 3 -17.50 -17.43 69.77
CA ILE A 3 -16.68 -17.83 68.62
C ILE A 3 -17.30 -17.16 67.37
N ILE A 4 -16.57 -16.23 66.77
CA ILE A 4 -16.91 -15.67 65.46
C ILE A 4 -16.27 -16.59 64.42
N ILE A 5 -17.12 -17.35 63.71
CA ILE A 5 -16.71 -18.11 62.52
C ILE A 5 -16.69 -17.14 61.33
N GLY A 6 -15.50 -16.70 60.93
CA GLY A 6 -15.32 -15.96 59.70
C GLY A 6 -15.51 -16.88 58.49
N LEU A 7 -16.56 -16.70 57.73
CA LEU A 7 -16.69 -17.25 56.39
C LEU A 7 -15.70 -16.52 55.46
N LEU A 8 -14.59 -17.19 55.10
CA LEU A 8 -13.78 -16.78 53.96
C LEU A 8 -14.58 -17.11 52.68
N PHE A 9 -15.17 -16.11 52.07
CA PHE A 9 -15.61 -16.21 50.68
C PHE A 9 -14.36 -16.25 49.79
N ALA A 10 -14.02 -17.42 49.26
CA ALA A 10 -13.09 -17.54 48.15
C ALA A 10 -13.74 -16.86 46.95
N LEU A 11 -13.27 -15.67 46.61
CA LEU A 11 -13.61 -15.05 45.30
C LEU A 11 -13.14 -16.03 44.22
N PRO A 12 -13.97 -16.34 43.24
CA PRO A 12 -13.53 -17.12 42.10
C PRO A 12 -12.37 -16.36 41.45
N VAL A 13 -11.22 -17.01 41.33
CA VAL A 13 -10.12 -16.51 40.49
C VAL A 13 -10.68 -16.57 39.05
N LEU A 14 -11.18 -15.45 38.55
CA LEU A 14 -11.52 -15.32 37.15
C LEU A 14 -10.20 -15.46 36.38
N CYS A 15 -10.13 -16.40 35.47
CA CYS A 15 -9.02 -16.51 34.53
C CYS A 15 -8.98 -15.21 33.70
N GLU A 16 -7.82 -14.57 33.64
CA GLU A 16 -7.67 -13.39 32.78
C GLU A 16 -7.91 -13.79 31.31
N PRO A 17 -8.59 -12.95 30.51
CA PRO A 17 -8.82 -13.22 29.10
C PRO A 17 -7.51 -13.46 28.35
N SER A 18 -7.43 -14.54 27.58
CA SER A 18 -6.30 -14.83 26.68
C SER A 18 -6.79 -15.59 25.44
N VAL A 19 -6.04 -15.48 24.34
CA VAL A 19 -6.36 -16.16 23.10
C VAL A 19 -5.14 -16.96 22.63
N GLU A 20 -5.38 -18.19 22.17
CA GLU A 20 -4.36 -19.02 21.55
C GLU A 20 -4.84 -19.50 20.19
N TYR A 21 -4.01 -19.35 19.16
CA TYR A 21 -4.25 -19.91 17.83
C TYR A 21 -3.21 -20.98 17.52
N ARG A 22 -3.68 -22.07 16.92
CA ARG A 22 -2.85 -23.12 16.35
C ARG A 22 -3.26 -23.38 14.93
N LEU A 23 -2.29 -23.27 14.00
CA LEU A 23 -2.50 -23.44 12.58
C LEU A 23 -1.79 -24.70 12.10
N SER A 24 -2.45 -25.48 11.25
CA SER A 24 -1.87 -26.66 10.59
C SER A 24 -2.26 -26.70 9.13
N PHE A 25 -1.45 -27.36 8.30
CA PHE A 25 -1.54 -27.35 6.84
C PHE A 25 -1.68 -28.76 6.24
N PRO A 26 -2.63 -29.59 6.73
CA PRO A 26 -2.75 -30.98 6.27
C PRO A 26 -3.20 -31.10 4.80
N ASN A 27 -3.77 -30.04 4.25
CA ASN A 27 -4.32 -29.98 2.90
C ASN A 27 -3.81 -28.76 2.11
N ALA A 28 -2.54 -28.38 2.31
CA ALA A 28 -1.92 -27.24 1.64
C ALA A 28 -1.99 -27.33 0.11
N VAL A 29 -1.94 -28.55 -0.46
CA VAL A 29 -2.12 -28.78 -1.91
C VAL A 29 -3.46 -28.26 -2.47
N HIS A 30 -4.45 -28.07 -1.62
CA HIS A 30 -5.75 -27.49 -1.95
C HIS A 30 -5.96 -26.12 -1.31
N HIS A 31 -4.87 -25.44 -0.94
CA HIS A 31 -4.86 -24.07 -0.42
C HIS A 31 -5.62 -23.92 0.91
N GLU A 32 -5.61 -24.94 1.76
CA GLU A 32 -6.33 -24.94 3.03
C GLU A 32 -5.39 -24.85 4.24
N VAL A 33 -5.77 -24.03 5.23
CA VAL A 33 -5.22 -24.05 6.59
C VAL A 33 -6.33 -24.41 7.57
N GLU A 34 -6.03 -25.34 8.49
CA GLU A 34 -6.89 -25.67 9.63
C GLU A 34 -6.49 -24.78 10.81
N VAL A 35 -7.46 -24.11 11.41
CA VAL A 35 -7.26 -23.22 12.55
C VAL A 35 -8.02 -23.73 13.77
N GLU A 36 -7.32 -23.88 14.89
CA GLU A 36 -7.89 -24.01 16.22
C GLU A 36 -7.68 -22.68 16.93
N ALA A 37 -8.77 -22.05 17.40
CA ALA A 37 -8.71 -20.82 18.20
C ALA A 37 -9.31 -21.10 19.59
N ARG A 38 -8.56 -20.82 20.64
CA ARG A 38 -8.92 -21.06 22.02
C ARG A 38 -9.05 -19.74 22.76
N PHE A 39 -10.26 -19.44 23.24
CA PHE A 39 -10.59 -18.26 24.04
C PHE A 39 -10.76 -18.66 25.50
N GLU A 40 -9.89 -18.17 26.38
CA GLU A 40 -9.95 -18.42 27.82
C GLU A 40 -10.47 -17.20 28.57
N GLY A 41 -11.15 -17.39 29.67
CA GLY A 41 -11.72 -16.30 30.46
C GLY A 41 -13.08 -15.82 29.94
N VAL A 42 -13.77 -16.62 29.12
CA VAL A 42 -15.10 -16.27 28.59
C VAL A 42 -16.10 -16.11 29.73
N SER A 43 -16.72 -14.93 29.85
CA SER A 43 -17.64 -14.61 30.96
C SER A 43 -19.04 -14.17 30.51
N GLN A 44 -19.21 -13.77 29.26
CA GLN A 44 -20.48 -13.39 28.64
C GLN A 44 -21.30 -14.63 28.24
N PRO A 45 -22.65 -14.53 28.16
CA PRO A 45 -23.51 -15.65 27.77
C PRO A 45 -23.45 -15.98 26.27
N LEU A 46 -22.93 -15.07 25.46
CA LEU A 46 -22.74 -15.18 24.02
C LEU A 46 -21.32 -14.73 23.68
N LEU A 47 -20.55 -15.55 22.98
CA LEU A 47 -19.27 -15.14 22.40
C LEU A 47 -19.53 -14.72 20.94
N GLU A 48 -19.37 -13.43 20.68
CA GLU A 48 -19.50 -12.85 19.34
C GLU A 48 -18.14 -12.95 18.64
N VAL A 49 -18.05 -13.85 17.67
CA VAL A 49 -16.82 -14.14 16.91
C VAL A 49 -16.95 -13.52 15.53
N LEU A 50 -15.90 -12.84 15.09
CA LEU A 50 -15.90 -12.09 13.84
C LEU A 50 -14.69 -12.46 12.97
N MET A 51 -14.88 -12.36 11.65
CA MET A 51 -13.77 -12.25 10.70
C MET A 51 -13.60 -10.78 10.36
N SER A 52 -12.34 -10.32 10.30
CA SER A 52 -12.07 -8.93 9.92
C SER A 52 -12.63 -8.61 8.53
N ARG A 53 -13.05 -7.37 8.33
CA ARG A 53 -13.43 -6.80 7.04
C ARG A 53 -12.45 -5.76 6.54
N SER A 54 -11.52 -5.36 7.37
CA SER A 54 -10.47 -4.40 7.08
C SER A 54 -9.12 -4.97 7.52
N SER A 55 -8.06 -4.56 6.88
CA SER A 55 -6.69 -4.99 7.17
C SER A 55 -5.80 -3.77 7.33
N PRO A 56 -4.91 -3.72 8.35
CA PRO A 56 -3.92 -2.65 8.47
C PRO A 56 -3.07 -2.56 7.19
N GLY A 57 -2.93 -1.34 6.64
CA GLY A 57 -2.30 -1.10 5.35
C GLY A 57 -3.27 -1.12 4.16
N ARG A 58 -4.56 -1.45 4.37
CA ARG A 58 -5.62 -1.38 3.36
C ARG A 58 -6.76 -0.49 3.83
N TYR A 59 -7.40 0.17 2.88
CA TYR A 59 -8.46 1.15 3.17
C TYR A 59 -9.84 0.70 2.69
N ALA A 60 -9.93 -0.28 1.78
CA ALA A 60 -11.18 -0.88 1.34
C ALA A 60 -11.66 -2.00 2.26
N LEU A 61 -12.94 -2.36 2.14
CA LEU A 61 -13.50 -3.53 2.80
C LEU A 61 -13.24 -4.80 1.99
N HIS A 62 -12.93 -5.87 2.71
CA HIS A 62 -12.66 -7.19 2.15
C HIS A 62 -13.62 -8.24 2.72
N GLU A 63 -14.03 -9.18 1.89
CA GLU A 63 -14.96 -10.24 2.27
C GLU A 63 -14.20 -11.52 2.66
N PHE A 64 -13.30 -11.44 3.63
CA PHE A 64 -12.44 -12.57 4.06
C PHE A 64 -13.27 -13.76 4.55
N ALA A 65 -14.38 -13.52 5.24
CA ALA A 65 -15.27 -14.55 5.80
C ALA A 65 -15.85 -15.52 4.76
N LYS A 66 -15.83 -15.16 3.45
CA LYS A 66 -16.27 -16.05 2.35
C LYS A 66 -15.42 -17.32 2.24
N ASN A 67 -14.17 -17.26 2.71
CA ASN A 67 -13.20 -18.34 2.62
C ASN A 67 -13.21 -19.25 3.86
N VAL A 68 -14.02 -18.95 4.87
CA VAL A 68 -14.14 -19.73 6.12
C VAL A 68 -15.24 -20.77 6.01
N TYR A 69 -14.94 -22.03 6.32
CA TYR A 69 -15.89 -23.13 6.33
C TYR A 69 -15.56 -24.18 7.41
N ARG A 70 -16.42 -25.18 7.59
CA ARG A 70 -16.33 -26.19 8.65
C ARG A 70 -16.23 -25.58 10.06
N PHE A 71 -16.81 -24.38 10.26
CA PHE A 71 -16.78 -23.70 11.54
C PHE A 71 -17.59 -24.47 12.60
N ARG A 72 -16.96 -24.75 13.73
CA ARG A 72 -17.57 -25.42 14.87
C ARG A 72 -16.99 -24.89 16.17
N ALA A 73 -17.78 -24.95 17.24
CA ALA A 73 -17.38 -24.53 18.58
C ALA A 73 -17.61 -25.66 19.58
N SER A 74 -16.75 -25.72 20.60
CA SER A 74 -16.88 -26.64 21.73
C SER A 74 -16.40 -25.99 23.03
N ASP A 75 -16.77 -26.57 24.17
CA ASP A 75 -16.17 -26.24 25.45
C ASP A 75 -14.77 -26.89 25.62
N ALA A 76 -14.11 -26.62 26.73
CA ALA A 76 -12.78 -27.19 27.07
C ALA A 76 -12.74 -28.73 27.15
N LYS A 77 -13.92 -29.39 27.21
CA LYS A 77 -14.04 -30.86 27.26
C LYS A 77 -14.41 -31.46 25.91
N GLY A 78 -14.49 -30.61 24.85
CA GLY A 78 -14.88 -31.03 23.51
C GLY A 78 -16.39 -31.19 23.34
N GLN A 79 -17.26 -30.72 24.28
CA GLN A 79 -18.70 -30.75 24.09
C GLN A 79 -19.12 -29.67 23.10
N PRO A 80 -19.90 -30.02 22.06
CA PRO A 80 -20.32 -29.05 21.06
C PRO A 80 -21.14 -27.91 21.67
N LEU A 81 -20.87 -26.69 21.20
CA LEU A 81 -21.66 -25.48 21.51
C LEU A 81 -22.47 -25.08 20.29
N GLU A 82 -23.63 -24.51 20.53
CA GLU A 82 -24.50 -24.00 19.45
C GLU A 82 -23.86 -22.78 18.82
N VAL A 83 -23.83 -22.77 17.47
CA VAL A 83 -23.30 -21.68 16.66
C VAL A 83 -24.39 -21.17 15.74
N THR A 84 -24.63 -19.87 15.74
CA THR A 84 -25.50 -19.19 14.78
C THR A 84 -24.69 -18.19 13.96
N ARG A 85 -25.18 -17.85 12.76
CA ARG A 85 -24.52 -16.91 11.87
C ARG A 85 -25.44 -15.73 11.58
N PRO A 86 -25.39 -14.64 12.41
CA PRO A 86 -26.33 -13.53 12.31
C PRO A 86 -26.14 -12.67 11.05
N ASN A 87 -24.92 -12.65 10.52
CA ASN A 87 -24.55 -11.96 9.27
C ASN A 87 -23.39 -12.71 8.58
N PRO A 88 -22.94 -12.29 7.38
CA PRO A 88 -21.89 -12.98 6.64
C PRO A 88 -20.51 -13.04 7.31
N TYR A 89 -20.23 -12.18 8.30
CA TYR A 89 -18.90 -12.04 8.90
C TYR A 89 -18.81 -12.57 10.32
N ASP A 90 -19.96 -12.84 11.00
CA ASP A 90 -20.01 -13.16 12.42
C ASP A 90 -20.54 -14.56 12.67
N TRP A 91 -20.05 -15.15 13.76
CA TRP A 91 -20.54 -16.40 14.35
C TRP A 91 -20.82 -16.16 15.83
N ASN A 92 -22.07 -16.33 16.24
CA ASN A 92 -22.47 -16.24 17.63
C ASN A 92 -22.42 -17.62 18.26
N VAL A 93 -21.57 -17.80 19.29
CA VAL A 93 -21.43 -19.04 20.03
C VAL A 93 -22.16 -18.94 21.35
N ALA A 94 -23.16 -19.79 21.58
CA ALA A 94 -23.90 -19.84 22.83
C ALA A 94 -23.04 -20.50 23.91
N VAL A 95 -22.68 -19.73 24.95
CA VAL A 95 -21.76 -20.18 26.01
C VAL A 95 -22.43 -20.36 27.36
N THR A 96 -23.76 -20.42 27.40
CA THR A 96 -24.54 -20.61 28.65
C THR A 96 -24.19 -21.90 29.41
N ALA A 97 -23.70 -22.92 28.72
CA ALA A 97 -23.21 -24.16 29.28
C ALA A 97 -21.75 -24.08 29.76
N VAL A 98 -21.02 -23.02 29.39
CA VAL A 98 -19.63 -22.80 29.80
C VAL A 98 -19.61 -22.10 31.16
N LYS A 99 -18.83 -22.58 32.08
CA LYS A 99 -18.65 -21.93 33.40
C LYS A 99 -18.04 -20.53 33.17
N ALA A 100 -18.52 -19.52 33.90
CA ALA A 100 -17.92 -18.19 33.85
C ALA A 100 -16.41 -18.23 34.09
N GLY A 101 -15.66 -17.56 33.20
CA GLY A 101 -14.18 -17.66 33.14
C GLY A 101 -13.69 -18.94 32.47
N GLY A 102 -14.55 -19.70 31.80
CA GLY A 102 -14.20 -20.94 31.10
C GLY A 102 -13.64 -20.71 29.69
N THR A 103 -13.46 -21.82 29.00
CA THR A 103 -12.80 -21.84 27.67
C THR A 103 -13.78 -22.22 26.57
N VAL A 104 -13.71 -21.52 25.46
CA VAL A 104 -14.34 -21.88 24.18
C VAL A 104 -13.26 -22.22 23.18
N VAL A 105 -13.42 -23.32 22.46
CA VAL A 105 -12.52 -23.77 21.40
C VAL A 105 -13.26 -23.73 20.07
N LEU A 106 -12.72 -23.01 19.11
CA LEU A 106 -13.23 -22.93 17.74
C LEU A 106 -12.32 -23.73 16.83
N HIS A 107 -12.91 -24.42 15.86
CA HIS A 107 -12.20 -25.06 14.76
C HIS A 107 -12.83 -24.62 13.45
N TYR A 108 -12.01 -24.25 12.49
CA TYR A 108 -12.47 -23.89 11.15
C TYR A 108 -11.35 -24.08 10.13
N THR A 109 -11.73 -24.12 8.86
CA THR A 109 -10.82 -24.18 7.73
C THR A 109 -10.89 -22.84 6.98
N VAL A 110 -9.74 -22.34 6.53
CA VAL A 110 -9.64 -21.19 5.63
C VAL A 110 -9.02 -21.63 4.32
N PHE A 111 -9.66 -21.24 3.22
CA PHE A 111 -9.10 -21.35 1.87
C PHE A 111 -8.34 -20.07 1.51
N GLY A 112 -7.09 -20.19 1.04
CA GLY A 112 -6.25 -19.06 0.63
C GLY A 112 -5.40 -19.41 -0.59
N ASP A 113 -5.76 -18.89 -1.77
CA ASP A 113 -5.04 -19.06 -3.03
C ASP A 113 -4.77 -17.69 -3.69
N HIS A 114 -4.29 -16.73 -2.87
CA HIS A 114 -3.95 -15.40 -3.36
C HIS A 114 -2.88 -14.77 -2.48
N ALA A 115 -1.61 -15.10 -2.76
CA ALA A 115 -0.48 -14.53 -2.02
C ALA A 115 -0.21 -13.09 -2.49
N ASP A 116 -0.59 -12.15 -1.65
CA ASP A 116 -0.27 -10.72 -1.71
C ASP A 116 -0.33 -10.13 -0.29
N GLY A 117 -0.13 -8.83 -0.13
CA GLY A 117 -0.20 -8.18 1.19
C GLY A 117 -1.60 -8.20 1.83
N THR A 118 -2.68 -8.49 1.09
CA THR A 118 -4.07 -8.39 1.54
C THR A 118 -4.66 -9.73 1.95
N TYR A 119 -4.31 -10.81 1.25
CA TYR A 119 -4.97 -12.11 1.38
C TYR A 119 -4.01 -13.18 1.94
N ALA A 120 -4.43 -14.43 1.89
CA ALA A 120 -3.60 -15.56 2.24
C ALA A 120 -3.33 -16.41 0.98
N GLY A 121 -2.08 -16.86 0.82
CA GLY A 121 -1.67 -17.81 -0.19
C GLY A 121 -1.05 -19.04 0.46
N ILE A 122 -1.63 -20.21 0.22
CA ILE A 122 -1.22 -21.47 0.84
C ILE A 122 -1.04 -22.48 -0.26
N ASP A 123 0.12 -23.11 -0.33
CA ASP A 123 0.38 -24.24 -1.23
C ASP A 123 1.42 -25.20 -0.62
N GLU A 124 1.88 -26.17 -1.37
CA GLU A 124 2.87 -27.13 -0.91
C GLU A 124 4.26 -26.51 -0.66
N THR A 125 4.51 -25.31 -1.20
CA THR A 125 5.81 -24.62 -1.11
C THR A 125 5.87 -23.61 0.03
N HIS A 126 4.72 -23.00 0.39
CA HIS A 126 4.66 -21.99 1.43
C HIS A 126 3.25 -21.77 2.01
N ALA A 127 3.20 -21.00 3.08
CA ALA A 127 1.99 -20.35 3.57
C ALA A 127 2.29 -18.88 3.89
N HIS A 128 1.81 -17.98 3.00
CA HIS A 128 1.76 -16.54 3.23
C HIS A 128 0.44 -16.20 3.91
N LEU A 129 0.49 -15.65 5.12
CA LEU A 129 -0.69 -15.40 5.94
C LEU A 129 -0.79 -13.90 6.31
N ASN A 130 -1.74 -13.20 5.69
CA ASN A 130 -2.27 -11.97 6.27
C ASN A 130 -3.28 -12.37 7.36
N LEU A 131 -3.00 -12.04 8.61
CA LEU A 131 -3.78 -12.55 9.75
C LEU A 131 -5.23 -12.05 9.78
N PRO A 132 -5.59 -10.80 9.38
CA PRO A 132 -6.98 -10.40 9.17
C PRO A 132 -7.76 -11.29 8.20
N ALA A 133 -7.09 -11.86 7.19
CA ALA A 133 -7.69 -12.79 6.21
C ALA A 133 -7.69 -14.26 6.68
N THR A 134 -7.07 -14.56 7.82
CA THR A 134 -6.84 -15.93 8.29
C THR A 134 -7.50 -16.22 9.63
N LEU A 135 -7.47 -15.26 10.57
CA LEU A 135 -7.91 -15.47 11.94
C LEU A 135 -9.24 -14.79 12.25
N VAL A 136 -10.16 -15.56 12.88
CA VAL A 136 -11.31 -14.96 13.54
C VAL A 136 -10.90 -14.40 14.89
N TRP A 137 -11.59 -13.37 15.37
CA TRP A 137 -11.40 -12.76 16.68
C TRP A 137 -12.75 -12.63 17.40
N ALA A 138 -12.79 -12.19 18.64
CA ALA A 138 -14.04 -12.09 19.39
C ALA A 138 -14.13 -10.79 20.18
N HIS A 139 -15.33 -10.20 20.24
CA HIS A 139 -15.62 -9.06 21.11
C HIS A 139 -15.35 -9.38 22.58
N GLY A 140 -14.70 -8.40 23.24
CA GLY A 140 -14.26 -8.52 24.63
C GLY A 140 -12.87 -9.16 24.80
N PHE A 141 -12.20 -9.53 23.69
CA PHE A 141 -10.84 -10.08 23.66
C PHE A 141 -9.83 -9.20 22.92
N GLU A 142 -10.22 -8.00 22.53
CA GLU A 142 -9.39 -7.08 21.73
C GLU A 142 -8.06 -6.73 22.46
N ASN A 143 -8.12 -6.60 23.78
CA ASN A 143 -6.96 -6.28 24.63
C ASN A 143 -6.32 -7.51 25.28
N ALA A 144 -6.80 -8.73 25.00
CA ALA A 144 -6.26 -9.95 25.56
C ALA A 144 -4.91 -10.29 24.91
N PRO A 145 -3.93 -10.80 25.69
CA PRO A 145 -2.70 -11.34 25.14
C PRO A 145 -2.99 -12.56 24.27
N VAL A 146 -2.26 -12.63 23.14
CA VAL A 146 -2.44 -13.68 22.14
C VAL A 146 -1.18 -14.49 21.97
N THR A 147 -1.33 -15.80 21.79
CA THR A 147 -0.24 -16.70 21.36
C THR A 147 -0.61 -17.40 20.06
N LEU A 148 0.39 -17.65 19.22
CA LEU A 148 0.26 -18.26 17.91
C LEU A 148 1.26 -19.40 17.76
N SER A 149 0.83 -20.54 17.20
CA SER A 149 1.70 -21.70 16.92
C SER A 149 1.37 -22.33 15.59
N PHE A 150 2.37 -22.97 14.97
CA PHE A 150 2.26 -23.58 13.65
C PHE A 150 2.73 -25.03 13.68
N GLU A 151 1.94 -25.93 13.11
CA GLU A 151 2.36 -27.30 12.80
C GLU A 151 2.97 -27.33 11.41
N ILE A 152 4.29 -27.30 11.36
CA ILE A 152 5.04 -27.32 10.11
C ILE A 152 4.90 -28.72 9.45
N PRO A 153 4.54 -28.81 8.15
CA PRO A 153 4.47 -30.07 7.44
C PRO A 153 5.83 -30.80 7.46
N ALA A 154 5.82 -32.09 7.82
CA ALA A 154 7.03 -32.85 7.93
C ALA A 154 7.79 -32.94 6.59
N GLY A 155 9.08 -32.59 6.61
CA GLY A 155 9.93 -32.62 5.42
C GLY A 155 9.82 -31.41 4.49
N SER A 156 8.94 -30.45 4.76
CA SER A 156 8.80 -29.22 3.94
C SER A 156 10.02 -28.30 3.99
N GLY A 157 10.77 -28.34 5.07
CA GLY A 157 11.86 -27.38 5.31
C GLY A 157 11.37 -25.97 5.65
N TRP A 158 10.07 -25.79 5.89
CA TRP A 158 9.51 -24.49 6.21
C TRP A 158 10.04 -23.94 7.52
N ARG A 159 10.29 -22.66 7.54
CA ARG A 159 10.65 -21.85 8.71
C ARG A 159 9.67 -20.69 8.82
N VAL A 160 9.40 -20.23 10.03
CA VAL A 160 8.49 -19.11 10.27
C VAL A 160 9.27 -17.81 10.25
N ALA A 161 8.78 -16.84 9.49
CA ALA A 161 9.21 -15.45 9.52
C ALA A 161 8.01 -14.53 9.82
N THR A 162 8.16 -13.66 10.80
CA THR A 162 7.15 -12.69 11.24
C THR A 162 7.80 -11.64 12.15
N GLN A 163 7.13 -10.52 12.38
CA GLN A 163 7.53 -9.51 13.38
C GLN A 163 7.14 -9.90 14.81
N LEU A 164 6.26 -10.89 14.99
CA LEU A 164 5.80 -11.33 16.30
C LEU A 164 6.97 -11.76 17.19
N LYS A 165 6.81 -11.60 18.50
CA LYS A 165 7.83 -11.98 19.47
C LYS A 165 7.91 -13.51 19.59
N PRO A 166 9.09 -14.13 19.34
CA PRO A 166 9.27 -15.55 19.56
C PRO A 166 9.30 -15.87 21.07
N GLU A 167 8.63 -16.96 21.45
CA GLU A 167 8.63 -17.50 22.81
C GLU A 167 9.47 -18.78 22.89
N ALA A 168 9.97 -19.12 24.08
CA ALA A 168 10.90 -20.24 24.29
C ALA A 168 10.33 -21.62 23.90
N ASN A 169 9.01 -21.77 23.80
CA ASN A 169 8.32 -23.02 23.50
C ASN A 169 7.95 -23.17 21.99
N GLY A 170 8.53 -22.37 21.12
CA GLY A 170 8.24 -22.39 19.68
C GLY A 170 6.91 -21.72 19.30
N LYS A 171 6.32 -20.96 20.22
CA LYS A 171 5.17 -20.08 19.95
C LYS A 171 5.62 -18.66 19.67
N TRP A 172 4.70 -17.85 19.16
CA TRP A 172 4.85 -16.40 18.98
C TRP A 172 3.77 -15.69 19.79
N SER A 173 4.05 -14.46 20.24
CA SER A 173 3.11 -13.71 21.06
C SER A 173 2.86 -12.29 20.52
N ALA A 174 1.63 -11.82 20.73
CA ALA A 174 1.21 -10.43 20.55
C ALA A 174 0.53 -9.92 21.83
N PRO A 175 0.68 -8.64 22.20
CA PRO A 175 0.08 -8.09 23.40
C PRO A 175 -1.45 -7.94 23.31
N ASN A 176 -2.01 -7.82 22.11
CA ASN A 176 -3.42 -7.59 21.84
C ASN A 176 -3.78 -7.95 20.39
N LEU A 177 -5.06 -7.78 20.03
CA LEU A 177 -5.60 -8.06 18.70
C LEU A 177 -4.96 -7.19 17.61
N GLU A 178 -4.85 -5.88 17.83
CA GLU A 178 -4.31 -4.95 16.82
C GLU A 178 -2.89 -5.33 16.43
N TRP A 179 -2.04 -5.65 17.41
CA TRP A 179 -0.69 -6.11 17.17
C TRP A 179 -0.62 -7.43 16.42
N LEU A 180 -1.52 -8.36 16.76
CA LEU A 180 -1.63 -9.64 16.08
C LEU A 180 -1.99 -9.44 14.62
N MET A 181 -3.07 -8.68 14.36
CA MET A 181 -3.61 -8.48 13.01
C MET A 181 -2.69 -7.66 12.11
N ASP A 182 -1.80 -6.85 12.69
CA ASP A 182 -0.75 -6.12 11.97
C ASP A 182 0.55 -6.94 11.80
N SER A 183 0.51 -8.25 12.01
CA SER A 183 1.71 -9.10 11.97
C SER A 183 1.58 -10.20 10.91
N PRO A 184 1.99 -9.96 9.65
CA PRO A 184 2.00 -11.00 8.65
C PRO A 184 2.94 -12.14 9.03
N VAL A 185 2.64 -13.33 8.52
CA VAL A 185 3.46 -14.52 8.75
C VAL A 185 3.77 -15.20 7.42
N GLU A 186 5.02 -15.51 7.22
CA GLU A 186 5.48 -16.34 6.11
C GLU A 186 6.08 -17.64 6.64
N LEU A 187 5.62 -18.76 6.10
CA LEU A 187 6.16 -20.10 6.37
C LEU A 187 6.65 -20.70 5.05
N SER A 188 7.96 -20.80 4.88
CA SER A 188 8.57 -21.29 3.63
C SER A 188 10.00 -21.77 3.86
N ALA A 189 10.58 -22.44 2.85
CA ALA A 189 11.99 -22.77 2.80
C ALA A 189 12.81 -21.61 2.21
N HIS A 190 12.77 -20.46 2.88
CA HIS A 190 13.33 -19.19 2.43
C HIS A 190 14.81 -19.00 2.76
N PHE A 191 15.49 -18.10 2.04
CA PHE A 191 16.76 -17.53 2.45
C PHE A 191 16.51 -16.44 3.53
N LEU A 192 17.41 -16.32 4.50
CA LEU A 192 17.28 -15.32 5.55
C LEU A 192 18.57 -14.52 5.71
N ALA A 193 18.55 -13.28 5.22
CA ALA A 193 19.63 -12.32 5.42
C ALA A 193 19.46 -11.56 6.73
N ARG A 194 20.58 -11.24 7.41
CA ARG A 194 20.60 -10.47 8.66
C ARG A 194 21.71 -9.44 8.66
N TRP A 195 21.42 -8.25 9.17
CA TRP A 195 22.43 -7.20 9.42
C TRP A 195 21.99 -6.27 10.53
N PRO A 196 22.91 -5.74 11.33
CA PRO A 196 22.61 -4.76 12.37
C PRO A 196 22.70 -3.33 11.81
N VAL A 197 21.81 -2.44 12.28
CA VAL A 197 21.92 -0.98 12.15
C VAL A 197 21.53 -0.35 13.49
N GLU A 198 22.35 0.54 14.04
CA GLU A 198 22.12 1.22 15.33
C GLU A 198 21.70 0.30 16.49
N GLY A 199 22.28 -0.90 16.54
CA GLY A 199 21.98 -1.88 17.60
C GLY A 199 20.65 -2.61 17.42
N GLN A 200 19.90 -2.34 16.39
CA GLN A 200 18.68 -3.06 16.01
C GLN A 200 18.98 -4.05 14.88
N GLN A 201 18.26 -5.17 14.87
CA GLN A 201 18.47 -6.24 13.89
C GLN A 201 17.54 -6.09 12.71
N PHE A 202 18.09 -6.00 11.51
CA PHE A 202 17.33 -6.13 10.27
C PHE A 202 17.38 -7.58 9.79
N ARG A 203 16.23 -8.07 9.35
CA ARG A 203 16.05 -9.41 8.78
C ARG A 203 15.37 -9.27 7.43
N MET A 204 15.84 -10.00 6.44
CA MET A 204 15.18 -10.09 5.14
C MET A 204 14.99 -11.55 4.81
N MET A 205 13.76 -12.02 4.91
CA MET A 205 13.32 -13.31 4.42
C MET A 205 13.06 -13.21 2.93
N VAL A 206 13.60 -14.12 2.13
CA VAL A 206 13.42 -14.13 0.68
C VAL A 206 13.01 -15.53 0.24
N HIS A 207 11.75 -15.70 -0.10
CA HIS A 207 11.21 -16.90 -0.73
C HIS A 207 11.19 -16.70 -2.25
N THR A 208 11.98 -17.48 -2.94
CA THR A 208 12.19 -17.37 -4.39
C THR A 208 12.83 -18.65 -4.95
N HIS A 209 12.67 -18.89 -6.24
CA HIS A 209 13.46 -19.90 -6.97
C HIS A 209 14.91 -19.44 -7.30
N GLY A 210 15.28 -18.23 -6.87
CA GLY A 210 16.62 -17.66 -7.05
C GLY A 210 17.67 -18.32 -6.15
N THR A 211 18.77 -17.59 -5.92
CA THR A 211 19.93 -18.09 -5.16
C THR A 211 20.16 -17.28 -3.88
N ALA A 212 20.92 -17.86 -2.95
CA ALA A 212 21.37 -17.15 -1.75
C ALA A 212 22.17 -15.88 -2.08
N GLU A 213 22.97 -15.89 -3.14
CA GLU A 213 23.71 -14.72 -3.61
C GLU A 213 22.76 -13.61 -4.10
N GLY A 214 21.67 -13.98 -4.79
CA GLY A 214 20.61 -13.05 -5.20
C GLY A 214 19.92 -12.40 -4.00
N ALA A 215 19.56 -13.20 -3.01
CA ALA A 215 18.98 -12.72 -1.75
C ALA A 215 19.95 -11.79 -1.01
N LYS A 216 21.24 -12.15 -0.94
CA LYS A 216 22.28 -11.32 -0.33
C LYS A 216 22.47 -10.00 -1.06
N ALA A 217 22.45 -10.02 -2.40
CA ALA A 217 22.57 -8.80 -3.21
C ALA A 217 21.39 -7.85 -2.97
N LEU A 218 20.17 -8.36 -2.87
CA LEU A 218 19.00 -7.55 -2.52
C LEU A 218 19.11 -6.99 -1.11
N ALA A 219 19.50 -7.80 -0.13
CA ALA A 219 19.68 -7.37 1.26
C ALA A 219 20.72 -6.24 1.39
N LYS A 220 21.81 -6.31 0.62
CA LYS A 220 22.84 -5.25 0.59
C LYS A 220 22.29 -3.92 0.03
N LYS A 221 21.46 -3.98 -1.01
CA LYS A 221 20.79 -2.80 -1.55
C LYS A 221 19.75 -2.25 -0.56
N ALA A 222 18.96 -3.11 0.06
CA ALA A 222 18.00 -2.72 1.09
C ALA A 222 18.69 -2.06 2.30
N GLN A 223 19.86 -2.53 2.71
CA GLN A 223 20.66 -1.89 3.76
C GLN A 223 21.01 -0.43 3.39
N ALA A 224 21.37 -0.14 2.14
CA ALA A 224 21.63 1.22 1.71
C ALA A 224 20.35 2.09 1.75
N VAL A 225 19.20 1.53 1.36
CA VAL A 225 17.89 2.20 1.47
C VAL A 225 17.55 2.51 2.93
N VAL A 226 17.79 1.55 3.85
CA VAL A 226 17.60 1.75 5.29
C VAL A 226 18.40 2.95 5.81
N LEU A 227 19.65 3.07 5.40
CA LEU A 227 20.53 4.18 5.80
C LEU A 227 20.09 5.53 5.21
N GLU A 228 19.56 5.55 3.99
CA GLU A 228 18.98 6.77 3.39
C GLU A 228 17.72 7.22 4.14
N ALA A 229 16.80 6.29 4.45
CA ALA A 229 15.60 6.60 5.22
C ALA A 229 15.95 7.09 6.64
N GLU A 230 16.90 6.42 7.33
CA GLU A 230 17.45 6.89 8.59
C GLU A 230 17.93 8.34 8.49
N GLY A 231 18.66 8.67 7.43
CA GLY A 231 19.18 10.02 7.18
C GLY A 231 18.09 11.05 6.92
N VAL A 232 16.98 10.69 6.27
CA VAL A 232 15.83 11.58 6.08
C VAL A 232 15.25 11.99 7.43
N PHE A 233 15.03 11.05 8.34
CA PHE A 233 14.39 11.31 9.65
C PHE A 233 15.40 11.70 10.75
N GLY A 234 16.69 11.38 10.59
CA GLY A 234 17.74 11.65 11.56
C GLY A 234 17.89 10.58 12.65
N GLY A 235 17.43 9.36 12.39
CA GLY A 235 17.55 8.17 13.25
C GLY A 235 16.48 7.14 12.96
N LEU A 236 16.70 5.89 13.38
CA LEU A 236 15.75 4.79 13.24
C LEU A 236 14.63 4.87 14.28
N PRO A 237 13.40 4.41 13.97
CA PRO A 237 12.41 4.17 15.00
C PRO A 237 12.84 3.00 15.87
N LYS A 238 12.40 3.01 17.12
CA LYS A 238 12.59 1.86 17.99
C LYS A 238 11.62 0.76 17.60
N PHE A 239 12.13 -0.39 17.14
CA PHE A 239 11.34 -1.57 16.85
C PHE A 239 11.04 -2.34 18.14
N ASP A 240 9.83 -2.87 18.28
CA ASP A 240 9.33 -3.39 19.56
C ASP A 240 10.13 -4.60 20.09
N ASN A 241 10.53 -5.49 19.16
CA ASN A 241 11.37 -6.64 19.48
C ASN A 241 12.85 -6.42 19.09
N GLY A 242 13.26 -5.15 18.92
CA GLY A 242 14.61 -4.77 18.50
C GLY A 242 14.94 -5.21 17.07
N SER A 243 13.93 -5.52 16.25
CA SER A 243 14.15 -5.99 14.88
C SER A 243 13.07 -5.53 13.90
N TYR A 244 13.48 -5.28 12.64
CA TYR A 244 12.60 -5.06 11.49
C TYR A 244 12.74 -6.23 10.50
N THR A 245 11.62 -6.69 9.90
CA THR A 245 11.63 -7.85 9.01
C THR A 245 11.02 -7.51 7.66
N PHE A 246 11.78 -7.67 6.58
CA PHE A 246 11.26 -7.71 5.23
C PHE A 246 10.84 -9.15 4.91
N LEU A 247 9.56 -9.36 4.58
CA LEU A 247 8.99 -10.61 4.11
C LEU A 247 8.85 -10.50 2.60
N ILE A 248 9.70 -11.20 1.86
CA ILE A 248 9.79 -11.06 0.40
C ILE A 248 9.46 -12.39 -0.26
N ASP A 249 8.42 -12.38 -1.08
CA ASP A 249 7.91 -13.54 -1.80
C ASP A 249 7.88 -13.25 -3.31
N TYR A 250 8.86 -13.78 -4.03
CA TYR A 250 9.03 -13.55 -5.48
C TYR A 250 8.97 -14.88 -6.23
N LEU A 251 7.74 -15.23 -6.65
CA LEU A 251 7.38 -16.47 -7.32
C LEU A 251 6.44 -16.19 -8.50
N PRO A 252 6.48 -17.02 -9.58
CA PRO A 252 5.65 -16.78 -10.78
C PRO A 252 4.13 -16.80 -10.55
N TRP A 253 3.65 -17.36 -9.45
CA TRP A 253 2.22 -17.53 -9.14
C TRP A 253 1.70 -16.63 -8.02
N VAL A 254 2.54 -15.80 -7.42
CA VAL A 254 2.08 -14.78 -6.46
C VAL A 254 1.71 -13.49 -7.18
N PHE A 255 1.01 -12.60 -6.50
CA PHE A 255 0.60 -11.31 -7.03
C PHE A 255 1.56 -10.22 -6.58
N GLY A 256 1.81 -9.23 -7.43
CA GLY A 256 2.70 -8.11 -7.10
C GLY A 256 2.03 -7.14 -6.14
N ASP A 257 2.62 -6.96 -4.96
CA ASP A 257 2.12 -6.06 -3.92
C ASP A 257 3.22 -5.62 -2.96
N GLY A 258 2.97 -4.56 -2.19
CA GLY A 258 3.69 -4.14 -1.01
C GLY A 258 2.70 -3.78 0.08
N MET A 259 3.00 -4.13 1.33
CA MET A 259 2.19 -3.74 2.48
C MET A 259 3.07 -3.52 3.70
N GLU A 260 2.93 -2.34 4.22
CA GLU A 260 3.65 -1.91 5.41
C GLU A 260 2.99 -2.42 6.70
N HIS A 261 3.83 -2.82 7.64
CA HIS A 261 3.45 -3.19 9.00
C HIS A 261 4.36 -2.48 10.02
N ARG A 262 4.01 -2.54 11.30
CA ARG A 262 4.70 -1.78 12.34
C ARG A 262 6.22 -2.03 12.38
N ASP A 263 6.65 -3.29 12.38
CA ASP A 263 8.05 -3.72 12.45
C ASP A 263 8.41 -4.72 11.34
N SER A 264 7.59 -4.76 10.28
CA SER A 264 7.83 -5.56 9.09
C SER A 264 7.19 -4.95 7.85
N THR A 265 7.48 -5.54 6.71
CA THR A 265 6.73 -5.32 5.48
C THR A 265 6.61 -6.62 4.71
N SER A 266 5.45 -6.84 4.08
CA SER A 266 5.23 -7.91 3.13
C SER A 266 5.40 -7.37 1.72
N ILE A 267 6.24 -8.04 0.90
CA ILE A 267 6.53 -7.64 -0.48
C ILE A 267 6.44 -8.88 -1.36
N SER A 268 5.60 -8.82 -2.38
CA SER A 268 5.42 -9.93 -3.31
C SER A 268 5.57 -9.52 -4.77
N GLY A 269 5.91 -10.47 -5.63
CA GLY A 269 6.05 -10.21 -7.05
C GLY A 269 5.97 -11.47 -7.91
N SER A 270 5.28 -11.36 -9.05
CA SER A 270 4.98 -12.46 -9.98
C SER A 270 6.12 -12.81 -10.95
N ALA A 271 7.38 -12.58 -10.58
CA ALA A 271 8.56 -12.91 -11.37
C ALA A 271 9.69 -13.38 -10.47
N ASP A 272 10.63 -14.15 -10.99
CA ASP A 272 11.84 -14.48 -10.25
C ASP A 272 12.62 -13.21 -9.85
N LEU A 273 13.22 -13.25 -8.69
CA LEU A 273 14.00 -12.12 -8.15
C LEU A 273 15.11 -11.64 -9.09
N LYS A 274 15.74 -12.57 -9.83
CA LYS A 274 16.78 -12.25 -10.84
C LYS A 274 16.27 -11.36 -11.97
N ASP A 275 14.98 -11.49 -12.32
CA ASP A 275 14.34 -10.78 -13.43
C ASP A 275 13.65 -9.48 -12.96
N SER A 276 13.41 -9.35 -11.65
CA SER A 276 12.63 -8.26 -11.02
C SER A 276 13.44 -7.39 -10.05
N GLY A 277 14.76 -7.54 -9.97
CA GLY A 277 15.60 -6.99 -8.92
C GLY A 277 15.47 -5.48 -8.66
N ASN A 278 15.22 -4.66 -9.68
CA ASN A 278 14.99 -3.22 -9.49
C ASN A 278 13.57 -2.93 -9.00
N GLN A 279 12.57 -3.72 -9.43
CA GLN A 279 11.20 -3.59 -8.94
C GLN A 279 11.11 -3.96 -7.46
N ALA A 280 11.73 -5.08 -7.06
CA ALA A 280 11.79 -5.47 -5.65
C ALA A 280 12.40 -4.38 -4.78
N LEU A 281 13.50 -3.76 -5.24
CA LEU A 281 14.16 -2.68 -4.51
C LEU A 281 13.30 -1.41 -4.44
N SER A 282 12.54 -1.09 -5.48
CA SER A 282 11.62 0.05 -5.49
C SER A 282 10.52 -0.14 -4.44
N THR A 283 9.94 -1.36 -4.37
CA THR A 283 8.95 -1.69 -3.34
C THR A 283 9.58 -1.68 -1.94
N VAL A 284 10.78 -2.26 -1.76
CA VAL A 284 11.51 -2.17 -0.47
C VAL A 284 11.70 -0.71 -0.04
N SER A 285 12.03 0.18 -0.97
CA SER A 285 12.24 1.60 -0.66
C SER A 285 10.96 2.31 -0.22
N HIS A 286 9.85 2.04 -0.88
CA HIS A 286 8.53 2.56 -0.53
C HIS A 286 8.09 2.03 0.84
N GLU A 287 8.06 0.71 1.00
CA GLU A 287 7.53 0.06 2.19
C GLU A 287 8.36 0.36 3.45
N PHE A 288 9.68 0.45 3.32
CA PHE A 288 10.50 0.77 4.48
C PHE A 288 10.31 2.22 4.97
N PHE A 289 10.01 3.17 4.08
CA PHE A 289 9.70 4.53 4.48
C PHE A 289 8.48 4.58 5.40
N HIS A 290 7.54 3.67 5.22
CA HIS A 290 6.38 3.52 6.08
C HIS A 290 6.70 3.12 7.53
N ALA A 291 7.91 2.65 7.85
CA ALA A 291 8.30 2.44 9.24
C ALA A 291 8.15 3.71 10.09
N TRP A 292 8.22 4.89 9.45
CA TRP A 292 7.84 6.18 10.04
C TRP A 292 6.47 6.64 9.55
N ASN A 293 6.31 6.87 8.28
CA ASN A 293 5.12 7.41 7.62
C ASN A 293 4.41 6.28 6.86
N VAL A 294 3.51 5.58 7.48
CA VAL A 294 2.33 5.82 8.27
C VAL A 294 2.30 4.98 9.57
N ARG A 295 3.33 4.19 9.88
CA ARG A 295 3.23 3.22 11.00
C ARG A 295 3.51 3.87 12.36
N ARG A 296 4.15 5.06 12.38
CA ARG A 296 4.42 5.84 13.60
C ARG A 296 3.89 7.27 13.49
N ILE A 297 4.23 7.97 12.42
CA ILE A 297 3.56 9.22 12.03
C ILE A 297 2.18 8.82 11.48
N ARG A 298 1.20 8.68 12.39
CA ARG A 298 -0.08 8.02 12.13
C ARG A 298 -1.22 9.01 12.04
N PRO A 299 -2.06 8.99 10.98
CA PRO A 299 -3.30 9.78 10.94
C PRO A 299 -4.24 9.42 12.09
N ARG A 300 -4.85 10.42 12.72
CA ARG A 300 -5.88 10.20 13.76
C ARG A 300 -7.10 9.45 13.23
N THR A 301 -7.40 9.58 11.96
CA THR A 301 -8.50 8.90 11.29
C THR A 301 -8.30 7.39 11.15
N LEU A 302 -7.06 6.90 11.36
CA LEU A 302 -6.71 5.48 11.32
C LEU A 302 -6.45 4.90 12.73
N GLU A 303 -6.76 5.64 13.82
CA GLU A 303 -6.57 5.19 15.19
C GLU A 303 -7.79 5.46 16.09
N PRO A 304 -8.28 4.43 16.83
CA PRO A 304 -7.90 3.02 16.73
C PRO A 304 -8.33 2.41 15.39
N PHE A 305 -7.61 1.39 14.91
CA PHE A 305 -7.97 0.73 13.66
C PHE A 305 -9.25 -0.09 13.81
N ASP A 306 -10.20 0.10 12.90
CA ASP A 306 -11.50 -0.60 12.91
C ASP A 306 -11.45 -1.82 11.97
N PHE A 307 -11.56 -3.02 12.54
CA PHE A 307 -11.52 -4.28 11.80
C PHE A 307 -12.87 -4.67 11.16
N GLU A 308 -13.96 -3.95 11.46
CA GLU A 308 -15.29 -4.22 10.97
C GLU A 308 -15.74 -3.25 9.87
N ARG A 309 -15.11 -2.08 9.78
CA ARG A 309 -15.49 -1.00 8.89
C ARG A 309 -14.33 -0.52 8.04
N ALA A 310 -14.63 0.24 7.00
CA ALA A 310 -13.61 0.94 6.24
C ALA A 310 -13.00 2.08 7.07
N ASN A 311 -11.67 2.15 7.07
CA ASN A 311 -10.93 3.20 7.74
C ASN A 311 -10.68 4.35 6.75
N MET A 312 -11.55 5.36 6.74
CA MET A 312 -11.42 6.53 5.87
C MET A 312 -10.38 7.51 6.44
N SER A 313 -9.54 8.05 5.58
CA SER A 313 -8.53 9.04 5.97
C SER A 313 -8.30 10.06 4.87
N GLY A 314 -8.53 11.33 5.19
CA GLY A 314 -8.21 12.46 4.30
C GLY A 314 -6.72 12.77 4.20
N GLU A 315 -5.87 12.03 4.91
CA GLU A 315 -4.43 12.23 5.02
C GLU A 315 -3.60 11.28 4.15
N LEU A 316 -4.23 10.39 3.34
CA LEU A 316 -3.49 9.38 2.56
C LEU A 316 -2.59 9.99 1.49
N TRP A 317 -2.89 11.17 0.97
CA TRP A 317 -1.98 11.91 0.09
C TRP A 317 -0.62 12.18 0.72
N PHE A 318 -0.57 12.34 2.06
CA PHE A 318 0.67 12.50 2.81
C PHE A 318 1.25 11.13 3.18
N ALA A 319 0.43 10.22 3.71
CA ALA A 319 0.88 8.89 4.13
C ALA A 319 1.46 8.09 2.95
N GLU A 320 0.73 7.99 1.84
CA GLU A 320 1.09 7.20 0.66
C GLU A 320 1.84 8.02 -0.40
N GLY A 321 1.33 9.23 -0.65
CA GLY A 321 1.87 10.05 -1.71
C GLY A 321 3.29 10.54 -1.41
N PHE A 322 3.59 10.96 -0.18
CA PHE A 322 4.96 11.34 0.18
C PHE A 322 5.88 10.13 0.17
N THR A 323 5.41 8.98 0.64
CA THR A 323 6.16 7.73 0.54
C THR A 323 6.48 7.38 -0.92
N SER A 324 5.53 7.58 -1.85
CA SER A 324 5.72 7.39 -3.29
C SER A 324 6.70 8.40 -3.93
N TYR A 325 6.90 9.56 -3.31
CA TYR A 325 7.97 10.50 -3.68
C TYR A 325 9.34 10.07 -3.11
N TYR A 326 9.37 9.71 -1.82
CA TYR A 326 10.63 9.35 -1.15
C TYR A 326 11.20 8.03 -1.63
N GLY A 327 10.37 7.06 -2.02
CA GLY A 327 10.82 5.78 -2.56
C GLY A 327 11.88 5.95 -3.66
N PRO A 328 11.55 6.54 -4.82
CA PRO A 328 12.51 6.79 -5.89
C PRO A 328 13.60 7.81 -5.51
N LEU A 329 13.31 8.83 -4.70
CA LEU A 329 14.32 9.78 -4.25
C LEU A 329 15.42 9.10 -3.43
N MET A 330 15.08 8.18 -2.53
CA MET A 330 16.07 7.42 -1.75
C MET A 330 16.91 6.49 -2.64
N LEU A 331 16.31 5.90 -3.69
CA LEU A 331 17.05 5.08 -4.66
C LEU A 331 18.05 5.90 -5.47
N GLU A 332 17.70 7.13 -5.83
CA GLU A 332 18.60 8.05 -6.50
C GLU A 332 19.75 8.46 -5.55
N ARG A 333 19.43 8.89 -4.32
CA ARG A 333 20.41 9.25 -3.28
C ARG A 333 21.36 8.09 -2.94
N ALA A 334 20.87 6.85 -2.98
CA ALA A 334 21.66 5.63 -2.77
C ALA A 334 22.48 5.19 -4.02
N GLY A 335 22.28 5.85 -5.16
CA GLY A 335 22.99 5.55 -6.41
C GLY A 335 22.44 4.34 -7.19
N PHE A 336 21.20 3.91 -6.93
CA PHE A 336 20.53 2.82 -7.64
C PHE A 336 19.66 3.31 -8.81
N GLN A 337 19.39 4.60 -8.86
CA GLN A 337 18.71 5.29 -9.96
C GLN A 337 19.55 6.49 -10.39
N THR A 338 19.20 7.05 -11.54
CA THR A 338 19.77 8.29 -12.06
C THR A 338 18.78 9.44 -11.92
N ILE A 339 19.24 10.69 -11.97
CA ILE A 339 18.36 11.86 -12.03
C ILE A 339 17.40 11.80 -13.23
N ASP A 340 17.79 11.16 -14.33
CA ASP A 340 16.92 10.95 -15.50
C ASP A 340 15.77 10.00 -15.20
N ASP A 341 16.01 8.96 -14.41
CA ASP A 341 14.98 8.02 -13.97
C ASP A 341 14.00 8.72 -13.02
N LEU A 342 14.53 9.45 -12.03
CA LEU A 342 13.71 10.24 -11.10
C LEU A 342 12.88 11.31 -11.84
N ALA A 343 13.48 12.04 -12.78
CA ALA A 343 12.77 13.05 -13.58
C ALA A 343 11.64 12.43 -14.41
N ARG A 344 11.87 11.25 -14.99
CA ARG A 344 10.85 10.51 -15.75
C ARG A 344 9.69 10.08 -14.85
N GLU A 345 9.96 9.54 -13.67
CA GLU A 345 8.95 9.11 -12.72
C GLU A 345 8.11 10.29 -12.21
N MET A 346 8.75 11.34 -11.74
CA MET A 346 8.07 12.55 -11.27
C MET A 346 7.31 13.24 -12.40
N GLY A 347 7.87 13.25 -13.61
CA GLY A 347 7.20 13.73 -14.83
C GLY A 347 5.92 12.94 -15.14
N GLY A 348 5.95 11.63 -15.00
CA GLY A 348 4.78 10.77 -15.16
C GLY A 348 3.68 11.07 -14.13
N MET A 349 4.04 11.28 -12.86
CA MET A 349 3.10 11.66 -11.81
C MET A 349 2.51 13.06 -12.07
N ALA A 350 3.34 14.05 -12.37
CA ALA A 350 2.89 15.40 -12.73
C ALA A 350 1.96 15.37 -13.95
N ASN A 351 2.30 14.60 -14.99
CA ASN A 351 1.47 14.43 -16.19
C ASN A 351 0.07 13.91 -15.85
N ARG A 352 -0.04 12.93 -14.95
CA ARG A 352 -1.35 12.41 -14.50
C ARG A 352 -2.15 13.48 -13.78
N VAL A 353 -1.54 14.21 -12.85
CA VAL A 353 -2.24 15.29 -12.11
C VAL A 353 -2.68 16.41 -13.06
N VAL A 354 -1.82 16.83 -14.00
CA VAL A 354 -2.13 17.91 -14.95
C VAL A 354 -3.27 17.52 -15.90
N ASN A 355 -3.26 16.29 -16.40
CA ASN A 355 -4.12 15.88 -17.52
C ASN A 355 -5.34 15.04 -17.11
N THR A 356 -5.57 14.79 -15.80
CA THR A 356 -6.77 14.07 -15.34
C THR A 356 -7.85 15.06 -14.90
N PRO A 357 -9.06 15.02 -15.47
CA PRO A 357 -10.15 15.94 -15.14
C PRO A 357 -10.58 15.91 -13.66
N GLY A 358 -10.41 14.78 -12.98
CA GLY A 358 -10.75 14.61 -11.57
C GLY A 358 -10.16 15.67 -10.65
N ARG A 359 -9.01 16.24 -10.99
CA ARG A 359 -8.40 17.37 -10.27
C ARG A 359 -9.33 18.59 -10.15
N GLU A 360 -10.18 18.82 -11.14
CA GLU A 360 -11.13 19.94 -11.10
C GLU A 360 -12.35 19.65 -10.23
N LEU A 361 -12.59 18.38 -9.90
CA LEU A 361 -13.72 17.93 -9.09
C LEU A 361 -13.39 17.83 -7.61
N PHE A 362 -12.21 17.30 -7.28
CA PHE A 362 -11.83 16.95 -5.92
C PHE A 362 -10.43 17.45 -5.57
N SER A 363 -10.27 17.90 -4.32
CA SER A 363 -8.97 18.19 -3.70
C SER A 363 -8.20 16.89 -3.40
N VAL A 364 -6.94 17.00 -3.01
CA VAL A 364 -6.13 15.83 -2.65
C VAL A 364 -6.63 15.14 -1.38
N VAL A 365 -7.25 15.89 -0.45
CA VAL A 365 -7.94 15.34 0.74
C VAL A 365 -9.17 14.54 0.30
N GLU A 366 -10.02 15.13 -0.52
CA GLU A 366 -11.23 14.45 -1.03
C GLU A 366 -10.90 13.23 -1.90
N MET A 367 -9.73 13.21 -2.59
CA MET A 367 -9.23 12.03 -3.29
C MET A 367 -8.81 10.93 -2.30
N SER A 368 -8.18 11.30 -1.18
CA SER A 368 -7.81 10.36 -0.11
C SER A 368 -9.04 9.71 0.51
N ASP A 369 -10.12 10.46 0.74
CA ASP A 369 -11.37 9.95 1.28
C ASP A 369 -12.08 8.91 0.38
N GLN A 370 -11.68 8.82 -0.90
CA GLN A 370 -12.20 7.81 -1.83
C GLN A 370 -11.49 6.45 -1.71
N ALA A 371 -10.44 6.33 -0.91
CA ALA A 371 -9.68 5.08 -0.77
C ALA A 371 -10.54 3.83 -0.55
N PRO A 372 -11.62 3.83 0.27
CA PRO A 372 -12.47 2.66 0.43
C PRO A 372 -13.10 2.12 -0.85
N PHE A 373 -13.18 2.92 -1.91
CA PHE A 373 -13.75 2.51 -3.21
C PHE A 373 -12.71 2.09 -4.24
N VAL A 374 -11.44 2.36 -4.01
CA VAL A 374 -10.38 2.20 -5.03
C VAL A 374 -9.17 1.38 -4.56
N ASP A 375 -8.91 1.32 -3.25
CA ASP A 375 -7.78 0.60 -2.69
C ASP A 375 -8.05 -0.91 -2.67
N ALA A 376 -7.36 -1.66 -3.55
CA ALA A 376 -7.59 -3.10 -3.74
C ALA A 376 -9.07 -3.51 -3.91
N ALA A 377 -9.96 -2.54 -4.17
CA ALA A 377 -11.39 -2.74 -4.38
C ALA A 377 -11.70 -2.85 -5.88
N ARG A 378 -12.40 -3.91 -6.27
CA ARG A 378 -12.86 -4.10 -7.64
C ARG A 378 -14.36 -3.92 -7.71
N SER A 379 -14.80 -2.91 -8.48
CA SER A 379 -16.23 -2.72 -8.78
C SER A 379 -16.72 -3.78 -9.77
N ILE A 380 -17.93 -4.29 -9.56
CA ILE A 380 -18.61 -5.18 -10.49
C ILE A 380 -19.13 -4.39 -11.69
N ASP A 381 -19.64 -3.18 -11.44
CA ASP A 381 -20.12 -2.24 -12.45
C ASP A 381 -19.03 -1.27 -12.90
N ALA A 382 -19.25 -0.65 -14.04
CA ALA A 382 -18.32 0.34 -14.58
C ALA A 382 -18.33 1.61 -13.73
N THR A 383 -17.14 2.14 -13.47
CA THR A 383 -16.95 3.41 -12.76
C THR A 383 -16.43 4.49 -13.72
N ASN A 384 -16.64 5.76 -13.36
CA ASN A 384 -16.09 6.90 -14.09
C ASN A 384 -14.76 7.40 -13.47
N PHE A 385 -14.05 6.57 -12.73
CA PHE A 385 -12.83 6.94 -12.01
C PHE A 385 -11.74 7.51 -12.92
N ARG A 386 -11.70 7.10 -14.18
CA ARG A 386 -10.78 7.70 -15.15
C ARG A 386 -10.97 9.23 -15.28
N ASN A 387 -12.18 9.72 -15.09
CA ASN A 387 -12.53 11.13 -15.17
C ASN A 387 -12.60 11.81 -13.79
N THR A 388 -12.86 11.08 -12.73
CA THR A 388 -13.24 11.65 -11.44
C THR A 388 -12.21 11.40 -10.33
N PHE A 389 -11.23 10.51 -10.54
CA PHE A 389 -10.29 10.11 -9.52
C PHE A 389 -8.84 10.21 -9.99
N ILE A 390 -8.00 10.76 -9.13
CA ILE A 390 -6.54 10.65 -9.20
C ILE A 390 -6.09 9.93 -7.95
N SER A 391 -5.34 8.84 -8.10
CA SER A 391 -4.80 8.12 -6.94
C SER A 391 -4.03 9.08 -6.03
N TYR A 392 -4.34 9.05 -4.74
CA TYR A 392 -3.67 9.84 -3.71
C TYR A 392 -2.17 9.51 -3.61
N TYR A 393 -1.74 8.31 -4.02
CA TYR A 393 -0.33 7.98 -4.25
C TYR A 393 0.30 8.92 -5.27
N THR A 394 -0.29 9.00 -6.46
CA THR A 394 0.21 9.83 -7.57
C THR A 394 0.06 11.31 -7.29
N TYR A 395 -1.11 11.74 -6.78
CA TYR A 395 -1.37 13.14 -6.50
C TYR A 395 -0.48 13.66 -5.37
N GLY A 396 -0.40 12.89 -4.29
CA GLY A 396 0.47 13.24 -3.15
C GLY A 396 1.96 13.22 -3.51
N ALA A 397 2.42 12.27 -4.35
CA ALA A 397 3.81 12.26 -4.80
C ALA A 397 4.18 13.45 -5.69
N ALA A 398 3.30 13.81 -6.65
CA ALA A 398 3.50 15.01 -7.46
C ALA A 398 3.51 16.28 -6.59
N LEU A 399 2.63 16.35 -5.58
CA LEU A 399 2.58 17.44 -4.62
C LEU A 399 3.87 17.50 -3.77
N ALA A 400 4.32 16.37 -3.23
CA ALA A 400 5.55 16.27 -2.45
C ALA A 400 6.77 16.70 -3.26
N PHE A 401 6.89 16.24 -4.51
CA PHE A 401 7.94 16.67 -5.44
C PHE A 401 7.95 18.19 -5.63
N GLY A 402 6.82 18.77 -5.99
CA GLY A 402 6.73 20.22 -6.19
C GLY A 402 6.97 21.02 -4.91
N LEU A 403 6.51 20.54 -3.75
CA LEU A 403 6.75 21.18 -2.45
C LEU A 403 8.22 21.09 -2.04
N ASP A 404 8.92 19.97 -2.26
CA ASP A 404 10.35 19.86 -1.93
C ASP A 404 11.17 20.87 -2.75
N LEU A 405 10.89 20.98 -4.07
CA LEU A 405 11.56 21.99 -4.91
C LEU A 405 11.23 23.42 -4.45
N SER A 406 9.96 23.69 -4.14
CA SER A 406 9.50 25.02 -3.68
C SER A 406 10.13 25.44 -2.36
N ILE A 407 10.21 24.50 -1.39
CA ILE A 407 10.83 24.75 -0.08
C ILE A 407 12.33 25.05 -0.26
N ARG A 408 13.04 24.26 -1.07
CA ARG A 408 14.48 24.46 -1.34
C ARG A 408 14.78 25.79 -2.02
N GLU A 409 13.90 26.23 -2.91
CA GLU A 409 14.04 27.51 -3.62
C GLU A 409 13.77 28.70 -2.70
N GLN A 410 12.71 28.66 -1.88
CA GLN A 410 12.24 29.78 -1.10
C GLN A 410 12.91 29.90 0.28
N PHE A 411 13.37 28.78 0.85
CA PHE A 411 13.94 28.72 2.20
C PHE A 411 15.32 28.05 2.17
N PRO A 412 16.39 28.83 1.99
CA PRO A 412 17.75 28.28 1.89
C PRO A 412 18.11 27.34 3.06
N GLY A 413 18.59 26.15 2.73
CA GLY A 413 18.96 25.11 3.70
C GLY A 413 17.77 24.33 4.29
N LYS A 414 16.55 24.58 3.82
CA LYS A 414 15.35 23.81 4.16
C LYS A 414 14.93 22.86 3.04
N SER A 415 14.20 21.82 3.40
CA SER A 415 13.74 20.77 2.47
C SER A 415 12.49 20.08 3.01
N LEU A 416 11.92 19.19 2.21
CA LEU A 416 10.83 18.33 2.67
C LEU A 416 11.27 17.39 3.80
N ASP A 417 12.56 16.99 3.84
CA ASP A 417 13.14 16.21 4.94
C ASP A 417 12.97 16.90 6.30
N ASP A 418 13.02 18.26 6.35
CA ASP A 418 12.80 19.02 7.60
C ASP A 418 11.35 18.93 8.08
N TRP A 419 10.38 18.90 7.13
CA TRP A 419 8.98 18.68 7.47
C TRP A 419 8.74 17.27 8.01
N MET A 420 9.29 16.24 7.36
CA MET A 420 9.19 14.86 7.85
C MET A 420 9.79 14.71 9.26
N ARG A 421 10.94 15.33 9.53
CA ARG A 421 11.54 15.37 10.87
C ARG A 421 10.67 16.11 11.89
N ALA A 422 10.02 17.20 11.49
CA ALA A 422 9.08 17.91 12.37
C ALA A 422 7.90 17.02 12.73
N MET A 423 7.31 16.35 11.73
CA MET A 423 6.23 15.40 11.97
C MET A 423 6.65 14.29 12.93
N TRP A 424 7.82 13.68 12.71
CA TRP A 424 8.28 12.60 13.59
C TRP A 424 8.58 13.07 15.02
N ARG A 425 9.09 14.27 15.22
CA ARG A 425 9.27 14.83 16.57
C ARG A 425 7.97 15.00 17.34
N HIS A 426 6.90 15.42 16.66
CA HIS A 426 5.60 15.69 17.29
C HIS A 426 4.72 14.45 17.38
N HIS A 427 4.85 13.53 16.41
CA HIS A 427 4.01 12.34 16.24
C HIS A 427 4.88 11.07 16.11
N PRO A 428 5.63 10.70 17.17
CA PRO A 428 6.62 9.62 17.12
C PRO A 428 6.02 8.22 17.15
N ASP A 429 4.74 8.09 17.51
CA ASP A 429 4.04 6.82 17.63
C ASP A 429 2.50 6.97 17.56
N ILE A 430 1.80 5.86 17.53
CA ILE A 430 0.32 5.79 17.43
C ILE A 430 -0.41 6.41 18.64
N GLN A 431 0.26 6.65 19.76
CA GLN A 431 -0.30 7.32 20.95
C GLN A 431 -0.47 8.83 20.70
N LYS A 432 0.19 9.37 19.68
CA LYS A 432 0.15 10.78 19.31
C LYS A 432 -0.18 10.93 17.81
N PRO A 433 -1.34 10.45 17.36
CA PRO A 433 -1.71 10.53 15.96
C PRO A 433 -1.92 12.00 15.54
N TYR A 434 -1.64 12.29 14.27
CA TYR A 434 -1.73 13.65 13.72
C TYR A 434 -3.05 13.90 12.99
N THR A 435 -3.34 15.19 12.79
CA THR A 435 -4.45 15.72 11.99
C THR A 435 -3.92 16.57 10.83
N LEU A 436 -4.78 16.94 9.88
CA LEU A 436 -4.44 17.91 8.82
C LEU A 436 -3.94 19.25 9.38
N ALA A 437 -4.46 19.70 10.55
CA ALA A 437 -3.98 20.90 11.20
C ALA A 437 -2.56 20.77 11.76
N ASP A 438 -2.20 19.58 12.24
CA ASP A 438 -0.84 19.28 12.69
C ASP A 438 0.15 19.25 11.51
N LEU A 439 -0.26 18.71 10.35
CA LEU A 439 0.52 18.78 9.11
C LEU A 439 0.79 20.25 8.71
N GLN A 440 -0.23 21.10 8.73
CA GLN A 440 -0.09 22.52 8.41
C GLN A 440 0.85 23.24 9.38
N SER A 441 0.66 23.01 10.68
CA SER A 441 1.48 23.61 11.73
C SER A 441 2.95 23.22 11.63
N SER A 442 3.23 21.92 11.41
CA SER A 442 4.59 21.40 11.27
C SER A 442 5.29 21.84 9.98
N LEU A 443 4.54 22.06 8.88
CA LEU A 443 5.11 22.69 7.68
C LEU A 443 5.55 24.13 7.98
N GLY A 444 4.74 24.90 8.73
CA GLY A 444 5.10 26.24 9.19
C GLY A 444 6.35 26.25 10.07
N GLU A 445 6.49 25.28 10.99
CA GLU A 445 7.70 25.08 11.80
C GLU A 445 8.92 24.74 10.94
N ALA A 446 8.79 23.78 10.05
CA ALA A 446 9.91 23.30 9.22
C ALA A 446 10.49 24.39 8.33
N THR A 447 9.61 25.23 7.74
CA THR A 447 10.02 26.33 6.86
C THR A 447 10.33 27.61 7.62
N GLY A 448 9.85 27.77 8.86
CA GLY A 448 9.86 29.01 9.60
C GLY A 448 8.83 30.04 9.10
N SER A 449 7.88 29.61 8.25
CA SER A 449 6.87 30.48 7.64
C SER A 449 5.46 29.89 7.76
N ARG A 450 4.68 30.43 8.67
CA ARG A 450 3.26 30.09 8.80
C ARG A 450 2.47 30.52 7.55
N GLU A 451 2.80 31.68 6.99
CA GLU A 451 2.13 32.19 5.78
C GLU A 451 2.29 31.22 4.59
N PHE A 452 3.49 30.67 4.42
CA PHE A 452 3.74 29.64 3.40
C PHE A 452 2.87 28.40 3.64
N ALA A 453 2.84 27.88 4.87
CA ALA A 453 2.03 26.73 5.22
C ALA A 453 0.53 26.98 5.00
N ASP A 454 0.03 28.14 5.45
CA ASP A 454 -1.37 28.53 5.26
C ASP A 454 -1.72 28.64 3.76
N SER A 455 -0.81 29.20 2.95
CA SER A 455 -0.97 29.27 1.48
C SER A 455 -0.98 27.90 0.82
N VAL A 456 -0.05 27.02 1.20
CA VAL A 456 0.03 25.64 0.67
C VAL A 456 -1.27 24.88 0.97
N PHE A 457 -1.73 24.90 2.22
CA PHE A 457 -2.94 24.18 2.62
C PHE A 457 -4.18 24.74 1.94
N LYS A 458 -4.34 26.06 1.89
CA LYS A 458 -5.48 26.70 1.25
C LYS A 458 -5.55 26.40 -0.26
N ARG A 459 -4.42 26.47 -0.98
CA ARG A 459 -4.38 26.40 -2.43
C ARG A 459 -4.33 24.96 -2.94
N TYR A 460 -3.49 24.12 -2.34
CA TYR A 460 -3.10 22.83 -2.90
C TYR A 460 -3.65 21.64 -2.11
N ILE A 461 -3.91 21.77 -0.80
CA ILE A 461 -4.41 20.66 0.03
C ILE A 461 -5.94 20.67 0.10
N TYR A 462 -6.54 21.78 0.53
CA TYR A 462 -8.00 21.94 0.55
C TYR A 462 -8.53 22.50 -0.77
N GLY A 463 -7.70 23.27 -1.48
CA GLY A 463 -8.00 23.79 -2.80
C GLY A 463 -7.64 22.80 -3.90
N ARG A 464 -7.81 23.26 -5.14
CA ARG A 464 -7.58 22.47 -6.37
C ARG A 464 -6.57 23.15 -7.30
N GLU A 465 -5.82 24.14 -6.80
CA GLU A 465 -4.80 24.79 -7.59
C GLU A 465 -3.63 23.84 -7.83
N MET A 466 -2.98 23.97 -8.97
CA MET A 466 -1.76 23.24 -9.32
C MET A 466 -0.52 24.02 -8.93
N LEU A 467 0.53 23.29 -8.52
CA LEU A 467 1.87 23.85 -8.44
C LEU A 467 2.40 24.21 -9.83
N ASP A 468 3.17 25.27 -9.93
CA ASP A 468 3.89 25.63 -11.17
C ASP A 468 5.11 24.70 -11.36
N TYR A 469 4.84 23.46 -11.79
CA TYR A 469 5.91 22.50 -12.04
C TYR A 469 6.92 23.03 -13.08
N ALA A 470 6.44 23.77 -14.10
CA ALA A 470 7.31 24.30 -15.15
C ALA A 470 8.32 25.34 -14.63
N GLY A 471 7.92 26.13 -13.63
CA GLY A 471 8.81 27.05 -12.92
C GLY A 471 9.77 26.31 -11.99
N LEU A 472 9.20 25.47 -11.09
CA LEU A 472 9.92 24.80 -10.01
C LEU A 472 11.05 23.87 -10.49
N VAL A 473 10.82 23.08 -11.54
CA VAL A 473 11.82 22.11 -12.01
C VAL A 473 13.10 22.77 -12.58
N LYS A 474 13.01 24.04 -13.02
CA LYS A 474 14.16 24.76 -13.60
C LYS A 474 15.30 24.94 -12.63
N ALA A 475 15.00 25.21 -11.35
CA ALA A 475 16.00 25.35 -10.31
C ALA A 475 16.86 24.09 -10.16
N ALA A 476 16.28 22.92 -10.41
CA ALA A 476 16.97 21.63 -10.42
C ALA A 476 17.64 21.30 -11.77
N GLY A 477 17.68 22.22 -12.74
CA GLY A 477 18.21 21.96 -14.07
C GLY A 477 17.37 20.94 -14.85
N LEU A 478 16.06 20.94 -14.62
CA LEU A 478 15.09 20.10 -15.31
C LEU A 478 14.16 20.99 -16.18
N GLU A 479 13.57 20.40 -17.20
CA GLU A 479 12.64 21.05 -18.10
C GLU A 479 11.34 20.25 -18.20
N LEU A 480 10.23 20.90 -17.91
CA LEU A 480 8.91 20.36 -18.21
C LEU A 480 8.54 20.83 -19.62
N ARG A 481 8.20 19.87 -20.48
CA ARG A 481 7.83 20.13 -21.88
C ARG A 481 6.72 19.18 -22.35
N LYS A 482 6.14 19.45 -23.52
CA LYS A 482 5.26 18.48 -24.17
C LYS A 482 6.03 17.23 -24.56
N ALA A 483 5.48 16.06 -24.26
CA ALA A 483 6.10 14.77 -24.60
C ALA A 483 6.05 14.53 -26.12
N HIS A 484 4.97 14.98 -26.79
CA HIS A 484 4.73 14.75 -28.19
C HIS A 484 4.27 16.04 -28.90
N PRO A 485 5.13 17.05 -29.12
CA PRO A 485 4.75 18.31 -29.72
C PRO A 485 4.15 18.12 -31.14
N GLY A 486 2.99 18.71 -31.38
CA GLY A 486 2.30 18.67 -32.67
C GLY A 486 1.62 17.35 -33.03
N LYS A 487 1.69 16.33 -32.16
CA LYS A 487 1.06 15.02 -32.40
C LYS A 487 -0.45 15.12 -32.29
N ALA A 488 -1.13 14.64 -33.35
CA ALA A 488 -2.58 14.49 -33.38
C ALA A 488 -3.09 13.56 -32.30
N TRP A 489 -4.14 13.96 -31.60
CA TRP A 489 -4.75 13.23 -30.51
C TRP A 489 -6.27 13.42 -30.49
N VAL A 490 -7.01 12.38 -30.15
CA VAL A 490 -8.47 12.41 -30.03
C VAL A 490 -9.00 12.00 -28.66
N GLY A 491 -8.13 11.53 -27.80
CA GLY A 491 -8.41 11.02 -26.44
C GLY A 491 -7.46 9.89 -26.11
N ALA A 492 -7.11 9.75 -24.83
CA ALA A 492 -6.42 8.55 -24.35
C ALA A 492 -7.43 7.38 -24.38
N MET A 493 -7.09 6.25 -24.99
CA MET A 493 -8.01 5.13 -25.20
C MET A 493 -7.27 3.80 -25.21
N ARG A 494 -7.92 2.76 -24.70
CA ARG A 494 -7.59 1.38 -24.97
C ARG A 494 -8.46 0.92 -26.13
N LEU A 495 -7.87 0.34 -27.15
CA LEU A 495 -8.56 -0.20 -28.31
C LEU A 495 -8.51 -1.72 -28.28
N GLU A 496 -9.67 -2.36 -28.39
CA GLU A 496 -9.83 -3.81 -28.40
C GLU A 496 -10.34 -4.25 -29.77
N SER A 497 -9.92 -5.42 -30.26
CA SER A 497 -10.49 -5.99 -31.47
C SER A 497 -11.96 -6.34 -31.23
N ALA A 498 -12.82 -5.97 -32.15
CA ALA A 498 -14.25 -6.26 -32.10
C ALA A 498 -14.75 -6.69 -33.50
N GLY A 499 -16.00 -7.14 -33.58
CA GLY A 499 -16.64 -7.71 -34.76
C GLY A 499 -16.25 -7.14 -36.11
N GLU A 500 -16.70 -5.95 -36.46
CA GLU A 500 -16.41 -5.29 -37.75
C GLU A 500 -15.36 -4.16 -37.63
N GLY A 501 -14.91 -3.83 -36.39
CA GLY A 501 -14.05 -2.69 -36.15
C GLY A 501 -13.19 -2.81 -34.90
N VAL A 502 -12.94 -1.67 -34.23
CA VAL A 502 -12.23 -1.58 -32.95
C VAL A 502 -13.10 -0.94 -31.90
N LYS A 503 -13.15 -1.56 -30.74
CA LYS A 503 -13.98 -1.13 -29.61
C LYS A 503 -13.19 -0.25 -28.65
N LEU A 504 -13.83 0.82 -28.16
CA LEU A 504 -13.30 1.61 -27.06
C LEU A 504 -13.42 0.80 -25.75
N GLY A 505 -12.29 0.42 -25.17
CA GLY A 505 -12.21 -0.41 -23.96
C GLY A 505 -12.25 0.37 -22.65
N ASP A 506 -12.21 1.70 -22.71
CA ASP A 506 -12.23 2.59 -21.54
C ASP A 506 -13.26 3.71 -21.74
N VAL A 507 -13.73 4.32 -20.62
CA VAL A 507 -14.54 5.54 -20.65
C VAL A 507 -13.77 6.67 -21.34
N SER A 508 -14.46 7.47 -22.15
CA SER A 508 -13.86 8.61 -22.83
C SER A 508 -13.46 9.70 -21.83
N LEU A 509 -12.26 10.26 -22.01
CA LEU A 509 -11.72 11.28 -21.13
C LEU A 509 -12.46 12.60 -21.32
N MET A 510 -13.00 13.19 -20.25
CA MET A 510 -13.69 14.49 -20.28
C MET A 510 -12.85 15.55 -20.98
N GLY A 511 -13.49 16.32 -21.87
CA GLY A 511 -12.83 17.35 -22.66
C GLY A 511 -12.06 16.85 -23.87
N SER A 512 -11.87 15.53 -24.04
CA SER A 512 -11.22 14.98 -25.24
C SER A 512 -12.13 15.07 -26.47
N PRO A 513 -11.58 15.06 -27.69
CA PRO A 513 -12.37 15.02 -28.93
C PRO A 513 -13.37 13.85 -29.00
N LEU A 514 -12.99 12.65 -28.54
CA LEU A 514 -13.91 11.50 -28.43
C LEU A 514 -15.09 11.79 -27.51
N TYR A 515 -14.82 12.31 -26.31
CA TYR A 515 -15.85 12.67 -25.33
C TYR A 515 -16.80 13.73 -25.88
N ASN A 516 -16.25 14.80 -26.46
CA ASN A 516 -17.03 15.91 -27.01
C ASN A 516 -17.88 15.50 -28.21
N ALA A 517 -17.46 14.47 -28.94
CA ALA A 517 -18.20 13.91 -30.07
C ALA A 517 -19.22 12.83 -29.63
N GLY A 518 -19.31 12.52 -28.34
CA GLY A 518 -20.27 11.58 -27.78
C GLY A 518 -19.92 10.10 -27.96
N LEU A 519 -18.66 9.76 -28.22
CA LEU A 519 -18.19 8.39 -28.21
C LEU A 519 -17.84 7.94 -26.79
N GLU A 520 -18.20 6.71 -26.45
CA GLU A 520 -18.04 6.19 -25.10
C GLU A 520 -17.54 4.74 -25.08
N MET A 521 -17.12 4.26 -23.90
CA MET A 521 -16.72 2.87 -23.68
C MET A 521 -17.74 1.90 -24.25
N GLY A 522 -17.27 0.95 -25.03
CA GLY A 522 -18.10 -0.05 -25.67
C GLY A 522 -18.52 0.29 -27.11
N ASP A 523 -18.33 1.54 -27.55
CA ASP A 523 -18.59 1.91 -28.96
C ASP A 523 -17.53 1.27 -29.87
N GLU A 524 -17.98 0.72 -30.99
CA GLU A 524 -17.15 0.05 -32.00
C GLU A 524 -16.94 0.95 -33.21
N ILE A 525 -15.73 1.46 -33.41
CA ILE A 525 -15.36 2.29 -34.56
C ILE A 525 -15.13 1.38 -35.76
N THR A 526 -15.94 1.54 -36.83
CA THR A 526 -15.92 0.72 -38.02
C THR A 526 -15.26 1.43 -39.21
N GLN A 527 -15.33 2.76 -39.26
CA GLN A 527 -14.69 3.56 -40.31
C GLN A 527 -14.10 4.85 -39.76
N CYS A 528 -13.03 5.30 -40.40
CA CYS A 528 -12.39 6.58 -40.18
C CYS A 528 -12.11 7.24 -41.55
N ASP A 529 -12.67 8.44 -41.79
CA ASP A 529 -12.65 9.15 -43.11
C ASP A 529 -13.07 8.26 -44.29
N GLY A 530 -14.14 7.48 -44.09
CA GLY A 530 -14.67 6.57 -45.11
C GLY A 530 -13.82 5.31 -45.37
N LYS A 531 -12.75 5.08 -44.59
CA LYS A 531 -11.94 3.87 -44.68
C LYS A 531 -12.26 2.94 -43.53
N ALA A 532 -12.35 1.65 -43.83
CA ALA A 532 -12.60 0.63 -42.81
C ALA A 532 -11.48 0.61 -41.76
N VAL A 533 -11.87 0.53 -40.48
CA VAL A 533 -11.01 0.35 -39.33
C VAL A 533 -11.22 -1.08 -38.83
N LYS A 534 -10.20 -1.97 -38.97
CA LYS A 534 -10.28 -3.37 -38.59
C LYS A 534 -9.41 -3.71 -37.38
N LYS A 535 -8.44 -2.88 -37.08
CA LYS A 535 -7.51 -3.03 -35.95
C LYS A 535 -7.11 -1.66 -35.39
N ALA A 536 -6.59 -1.64 -34.18
CA ALA A 536 -6.19 -0.42 -33.48
C ALA A 536 -5.26 0.47 -34.33
N ASP A 537 -4.29 -0.13 -35.03
CA ASP A 537 -3.33 0.59 -35.87
C ASP A 537 -4.00 1.35 -37.04
N ASP A 538 -5.12 0.84 -37.59
CA ASP A 538 -5.84 1.51 -38.66
C ASP A 538 -6.41 2.84 -38.17
N PHE A 539 -6.99 2.85 -36.97
CA PHE A 539 -7.53 4.07 -36.36
C PHE A 539 -6.40 5.03 -35.96
N GLN A 540 -5.34 4.56 -35.35
CA GLN A 540 -4.17 5.38 -35.00
C GLN A 540 -3.53 6.00 -36.27
N THR A 541 -3.42 5.21 -37.35
CA THR A 541 -2.92 5.71 -38.65
C THR A 541 -3.85 6.76 -39.25
N CYS A 542 -5.16 6.62 -39.07
CA CYS A 542 -6.12 7.62 -39.55
C CYS A 542 -5.94 8.95 -38.79
N ILE A 543 -5.90 8.91 -37.45
CA ILE A 543 -5.68 10.07 -36.58
C ILE A 543 -4.37 10.78 -36.99
N GLY A 544 -3.28 10.03 -37.17
CA GLY A 544 -1.97 10.58 -37.49
C GLY A 544 -1.84 11.28 -38.87
N LYS A 545 -2.87 11.22 -39.70
CA LYS A 545 -2.92 11.95 -40.98
C LYS A 545 -3.46 13.37 -40.86
N HIS A 546 -4.04 13.69 -39.72
CA HIS A 546 -4.64 14.99 -39.47
C HIS A 546 -3.70 15.91 -38.71
N ALA A 547 -3.75 17.19 -39.07
CA ALA A 547 -3.14 18.22 -38.25
C ALA A 547 -4.05 18.59 -37.06
N VAL A 548 -3.45 19.17 -36.04
CA VAL A 548 -4.20 19.73 -34.91
C VAL A 548 -5.18 20.79 -35.39
N GLY A 549 -6.44 20.69 -34.96
CA GLY A 549 -7.54 21.54 -35.36
C GLY A 549 -8.34 21.03 -36.55
N GLU A 550 -7.86 20.05 -37.30
CA GLU A 550 -8.61 19.45 -38.42
C GLU A 550 -9.74 18.53 -37.88
N GLN A 551 -10.72 18.32 -38.77
CA GLN A 551 -11.86 17.46 -38.50
C GLN A 551 -11.62 16.04 -39.03
N LEU A 552 -11.94 15.06 -38.21
CA LEU A 552 -11.88 13.63 -38.49
C LEU A 552 -13.29 13.04 -38.43
N SER A 553 -13.73 12.35 -39.49
CA SER A 553 -15.03 11.69 -39.51
C SER A 553 -14.91 10.23 -39.05
N VAL A 554 -15.80 9.79 -38.17
CA VAL A 554 -15.88 8.40 -37.75
C VAL A 554 -17.28 7.83 -37.91
N GLU A 555 -17.38 6.58 -38.38
CA GLU A 555 -18.58 5.77 -38.29
C GLU A 555 -18.37 4.71 -37.21
N TYR A 556 -19.37 4.52 -36.37
CA TYR A 556 -19.27 3.60 -35.24
C TYR A 556 -20.62 2.97 -34.91
N ILE A 557 -20.57 1.83 -34.22
CA ILE A 557 -21.74 1.14 -33.69
C ILE A 557 -21.81 1.43 -32.18
N SER A 558 -22.93 2.00 -31.74
CA SER A 558 -23.20 2.32 -30.35
C SER A 558 -24.50 1.68 -29.94
N ARG A 559 -24.48 0.80 -28.91
CA ARG A 559 -25.68 0.09 -28.43
C ARG A 559 -26.46 -0.62 -29.55
N GLY A 560 -25.74 -1.19 -30.54
CA GLY A 560 -26.31 -1.88 -31.70
C GLY A 560 -26.81 -0.99 -32.82
N GLY A 561 -26.72 0.33 -32.69
CA GLY A 561 -27.11 1.32 -33.73
C GLY A 561 -25.90 1.93 -34.40
N ALA A 562 -25.91 2.00 -35.76
CA ALA A 562 -24.90 2.70 -36.53
C ALA A 562 -25.02 4.22 -36.34
N LYS A 563 -23.92 4.88 -36.05
CA LYS A 563 -23.81 6.33 -35.84
C LYS A 563 -22.62 6.91 -36.60
N LYS A 564 -22.63 8.23 -36.76
CA LYS A 564 -21.52 9.02 -37.29
C LYS A 564 -21.20 10.16 -36.35
N ALA A 565 -19.93 10.50 -36.23
CA ALA A 565 -19.47 11.67 -35.51
C ALA A 565 -18.31 12.35 -36.24
N THR A 566 -18.11 13.62 -35.91
CA THR A 566 -16.95 14.39 -36.35
C THR A 566 -16.17 14.81 -35.12
N LEU A 567 -14.88 14.47 -35.08
CA LEU A 567 -13.97 14.85 -34.03
C LEU A 567 -13.10 16.01 -34.51
N THR A 568 -12.90 17.01 -33.66
CA THR A 568 -11.85 18.01 -33.89
C THR A 568 -10.56 17.50 -33.23
N VAL A 569 -9.56 17.20 -34.06
CA VAL A 569 -8.28 16.66 -33.60
C VAL A 569 -7.58 17.68 -32.70
N ALA A 570 -7.20 17.27 -31.49
CA ALA A 570 -6.44 18.07 -30.54
C ALA A 570 -4.95 17.72 -30.62
N GLU A 571 -4.11 18.53 -29.98
CA GLU A 571 -2.73 18.18 -29.74
C GLU A 571 -2.64 17.25 -28.52
N ASP A 572 -1.74 16.25 -28.55
CA ASP A 572 -1.48 15.36 -27.43
C ASP A 572 -1.09 16.20 -26.19
N PRO A 573 -1.88 16.18 -25.09
CA PRO A 573 -1.63 17.02 -23.92
C PRO A 573 -0.50 16.49 -23.03
N ALA A 574 0.05 15.31 -23.33
CA ALA A 574 1.06 14.66 -22.50
C ALA A 574 2.29 15.56 -22.30
N ILE A 575 2.73 15.65 -21.05
CA ILE A 575 3.95 16.34 -20.64
C ILE A 575 4.97 15.36 -20.10
N GLU A 576 6.25 15.73 -20.18
CA GLU A 576 7.37 15.03 -19.60
C GLU A 576 8.31 16.00 -18.87
N ILE A 577 9.05 15.49 -17.90
CA ILE A 577 10.16 16.21 -17.26
C ILE A 577 11.45 15.53 -17.69
N VAL A 578 12.38 16.31 -18.24
CA VAL A 578 13.69 15.84 -18.68
C VAL A 578 14.79 16.69 -18.06
N THR A 579 16.00 16.14 -17.96
CA THR A 579 17.18 16.90 -17.54
C THR A 579 17.58 17.92 -18.63
N PHE A 580 18.21 19.02 -18.25
CA PHE A 580 18.76 19.98 -19.19
C PHE A 580 19.73 19.30 -20.16
N GLU A 581 20.52 18.33 -19.67
CA GLU A 581 21.44 17.54 -20.48
C GLU A 581 20.72 16.82 -21.62
N LYS A 582 19.59 16.12 -21.32
CA LYS A 582 18.76 15.47 -22.34
C LYS A 582 18.06 16.47 -23.27
N ALA A 583 17.79 17.66 -22.77
CA ALA A 583 17.23 18.74 -23.57
C ALA A 583 18.30 19.49 -24.40
N GLY A 584 19.58 19.06 -24.36
CA GLY A 584 20.70 19.71 -25.04
C GLY A 584 21.07 21.08 -24.45
N ARG A 585 20.73 21.34 -23.19
CA ARG A 585 20.98 22.59 -22.48
C ARG A 585 22.12 22.44 -21.47
N PRO A 586 22.94 23.49 -21.27
CA PRO A 586 23.98 23.46 -20.25
C PRO A 586 23.35 23.52 -18.84
N VAL A 587 23.99 22.83 -17.90
CA VAL A 587 23.68 22.92 -16.46
C VAL A 587 24.68 23.89 -15.82
N GLY A 588 24.18 24.99 -15.28
CA GLY A 588 24.97 26.00 -14.59
C GLY A 588 25.35 25.58 -13.15
N GLU A 589 26.15 26.40 -12.48
CA GLU A 589 26.59 26.11 -11.11
C GLU A 589 25.43 26.21 -10.09
N ALA A 590 24.41 27.03 -10.36
CA ALA A 590 23.24 27.14 -9.51
C ALA A 590 22.44 25.83 -9.51
N GLU A 591 22.15 25.28 -10.71
CA GLU A 591 21.45 24.01 -10.85
C GLU A 591 22.23 22.83 -10.27
N LYS A 592 23.56 22.80 -10.48
CA LYS A 592 24.42 21.77 -9.85
C LYS A 592 24.38 21.85 -8.33
N SER A 593 24.45 23.04 -7.77
CA SER A 593 24.35 23.26 -6.32
C SER A 593 22.99 22.83 -5.78
N PHE A 594 21.91 23.17 -6.49
CA PHE A 594 20.56 22.75 -6.13
C PHE A 594 20.42 21.22 -6.15
N ARG A 595 20.89 20.57 -7.23
CA ARG A 595 20.91 19.09 -7.34
C ARG A 595 21.70 18.46 -6.21
N ALA A 596 22.88 18.99 -5.90
CA ALA A 596 23.68 18.48 -4.79
C ALA A 596 22.95 18.57 -3.44
N ALA A 597 22.24 19.66 -3.16
CA ALA A 597 21.45 19.79 -1.95
C ALA A 597 20.25 18.83 -1.92
N TRP A 598 19.65 18.54 -3.09
CA TRP A 598 18.47 17.68 -3.23
C TRP A 598 18.82 16.18 -3.23
N LEU A 599 19.83 15.79 -4.03
CA LEU A 599 20.12 14.40 -4.40
C LEU A 599 21.33 13.79 -3.68
N SER A 600 22.09 14.58 -2.90
CA SER A 600 23.18 14.00 -2.10
C SER A 600 22.63 13.01 -1.09
N SER A 601 23.31 11.87 -0.95
CA SER A 601 23.02 10.87 0.06
C SER A 601 22.84 11.49 1.45
N LYS A 602 21.82 11.07 2.18
CA LYS A 602 21.55 11.42 3.57
C LYS A 602 21.99 10.32 4.53
N ALA A 603 22.47 9.19 3.99
CA ALA A 603 22.89 8.06 4.80
C ALA A 603 23.91 8.47 5.86
N ILE A 604 23.60 8.18 7.09
CA ILE A 604 24.53 8.31 8.20
C ILE A 604 25.54 7.17 8.04
N ARG A 605 26.80 7.48 7.77
CA ARG A 605 27.85 6.47 7.59
C ARG A 605 28.01 5.71 8.91
N SER A 606 27.42 4.53 8.97
CA SER A 606 27.62 3.57 10.06
C SER A 606 28.65 2.52 9.62
N ASN A 607 29.43 1.96 10.56
CA ASN A 607 30.20 0.73 10.38
C ASN A 607 29.25 -0.48 10.32
N SER A 608 28.22 -0.42 9.50
CA SER A 608 27.26 -1.52 9.36
C SER A 608 27.97 -2.72 8.72
N LYS A 609 27.85 -3.89 9.37
CA LYS A 609 28.36 -5.15 8.82
C LYS A 609 27.55 -5.50 7.56
N GLU A 610 28.23 -6.11 6.58
CA GLU A 610 27.53 -6.66 5.41
C GLU A 610 26.47 -7.70 5.85
N PRO A 611 25.37 -7.82 5.11
CA PRO A 611 24.37 -8.87 5.37
C PRO A 611 24.98 -10.26 5.33
N ASP A 612 24.66 -11.06 6.36
CA ASP A 612 24.96 -12.49 6.43
C ASP A 612 23.70 -13.27 6.02
N VAL A 613 23.86 -14.33 5.22
CA VAL A 613 22.74 -15.12 4.65
C VAL A 613 22.95 -16.58 4.97
N ASP A 614 21.93 -17.22 5.55
CA ASP A 614 21.83 -18.65 5.86
C ASP A 614 20.70 -19.34 5.05
#